data_7121833a160cd65032a59300640a1abe
#
_entry.id   7121833a160cd65032a59300640a1abe
#
_cell.length_a   1.000
_cell.length_b   1.000
_cell.length_c   1.000
_cell.angle_alpha   90.00
_cell.angle_beta   90.00
_cell.angle_gamma   90.00
#
_symmetry.space_group_name_H-M   'P 1'
#
loop_
_entity.id
_entity.type
_entity.pdbx_description
1 polymer ?
#
loop_
_entity_poly.entity_id
_entity_poly.type
_entity_poly.pdbx_seq_one_letter_code
_entity_poly.pdbx_strand_id
1 'polypeptide(L)'
;RITREHSIVDDYIDILLFYTDKRVRLKAGFFVREANPSFVLHGKKGSFLKARGDVQEDELKLGKKPNLSDWGNEPKGKEGLLHAEINGAIIREKVPTFQGNYYDYFEGVYQAITQNLPEPVTAQEGANVMQIIEAAIESNTQQKVITIV
;
A
#
# COMPACT_ATOMS: atom_id res chain seq x y z
N ARG A 1 -7.21 -19.88 -11.34
CA ARG A 1 -8.13 -18.89 -10.80
C ARG A 1 -8.64 -19.36 -9.44
N ILE A 2 -8.56 -18.49 -8.41
CA ILE A 2 -9.04 -18.77 -7.06
C ILE A 2 -10.17 -17.80 -6.76
N THR A 3 -11.38 -18.32 -6.62
CA THR A 3 -12.59 -17.52 -6.38
C THR A 3 -13.42 -18.14 -5.24
N ARG A 4 -14.22 -17.33 -4.57
CA ARG A 4 -15.29 -17.83 -3.70
C ARG A 4 -16.37 -18.50 -4.56
N GLU A 5 -17.18 -19.31 -3.91
CA GLU A 5 -18.33 -19.95 -4.56
C GLU A 5 -19.23 -18.89 -5.23
N HIS A 6 -19.63 -19.14 -6.44
CA HIS A 6 -20.42 -18.24 -7.31
C HIS A 6 -19.77 -16.91 -7.69
N SER A 7 -18.48 -16.68 -7.38
CA SER A 7 -17.77 -15.47 -7.79
C SER A 7 -17.20 -15.62 -9.21
N ILE A 8 -17.35 -14.56 -10.00
CA ILE A 8 -16.69 -14.43 -11.32
C ILE A 8 -15.41 -13.58 -11.22
N VAL A 9 -15.15 -12.98 -10.06
CA VAL A 9 -13.98 -12.15 -9.79
C VAL A 9 -12.96 -12.98 -9.01
N ASP A 10 -11.68 -12.75 -9.28
CA ASP A 10 -10.60 -13.39 -8.54
C ASP A 10 -10.54 -12.85 -7.11
N ASP A 11 -10.55 -13.76 -6.15
CA ASP A 11 -10.51 -13.45 -4.71
C ASP A 11 -9.12 -13.66 -4.10
N TYR A 12 -8.13 -13.95 -4.92
CA TYR A 12 -6.73 -14.10 -4.51
C TYR A 12 -5.80 -13.65 -5.62
N ILE A 13 -4.82 -12.82 -5.26
CA ILE A 13 -3.72 -12.40 -6.12
C ILE A 13 -2.38 -12.56 -5.38
N ASP A 14 -1.35 -12.93 -6.12
CA ASP A 14 0.03 -12.99 -5.66
C ASP A 14 0.93 -12.61 -6.86
N ILE A 15 1.44 -11.38 -6.87
CA ILE A 15 2.22 -10.81 -7.96
C ILE A 15 3.64 -10.60 -7.47
N LEU A 16 4.63 -11.05 -8.24
CA LEU A 16 6.04 -10.80 -8.00
C LEU A 16 6.58 -9.87 -9.09
N LEU A 17 7.01 -8.67 -8.69
CA LEU A 17 7.62 -7.69 -9.57
C LEU A 17 9.15 -7.79 -9.46
N PHE A 18 9.82 -7.86 -10.61
CA PHE A 18 11.27 -7.97 -10.75
C PHE A 18 11.83 -6.63 -11.19
N TYR A 19 12.48 -5.93 -10.29
CA TYR A 19 13.32 -4.75 -10.61
C TYR A 19 14.80 -5.16 -10.64
N THR A 20 15.65 -4.30 -11.17
CA THR A 20 17.10 -4.56 -11.25
C THR A 20 17.71 -4.82 -9.87
N ASP A 21 17.32 -4.03 -8.86
CA ASP A 21 17.91 -3.98 -7.53
C ASP A 21 17.02 -4.53 -6.40
N LYS A 22 15.75 -4.83 -6.71
CA LYS A 22 14.77 -5.26 -5.70
C LYS A 22 13.73 -6.22 -6.26
N ARG A 23 13.02 -6.85 -5.35
CA ARG A 23 11.83 -7.64 -5.62
C ARG A 23 10.68 -7.07 -4.80
N VAL A 24 9.51 -6.94 -5.41
CA VAL A 24 8.30 -6.51 -4.72
C VAL A 24 7.25 -7.59 -4.88
N ARG A 25 6.68 -8.02 -3.78
CA ARG A 25 5.58 -8.99 -3.77
C ARG A 25 4.31 -8.31 -3.31
N LEU A 26 3.30 -8.33 -4.15
CA LEU A 26 1.97 -7.82 -3.87
C LEU A 26 1.04 -9.02 -3.65
N LYS A 27 0.38 -9.05 -2.51
CA LYS A 27 -0.50 -10.15 -2.15
C LYS A 27 -1.79 -9.63 -1.55
N ALA A 28 -2.92 -10.11 -2.06
CA ALA A 28 -4.23 -9.86 -1.50
C ALA A 28 -5.13 -11.08 -1.67
N GLY A 29 -6.06 -11.27 -0.75
CA GLY A 29 -7.00 -12.37 -0.84
C GLY A 29 -7.95 -12.43 0.35
N PHE A 30 -9.10 -13.05 0.14
CA PHE A 30 -10.13 -13.26 1.16
C PHE A 30 -9.97 -14.56 1.96
N PHE A 31 -9.00 -15.40 1.59
CA PHE A 31 -8.82 -16.74 2.17
C PHE A 31 -7.80 -16.78 3.32
N VAL A 32 -7.52 -15.63 3.92
CA VAL A 32 -6.51 -15.50 4.98
C VAL A 32 -7.20 -15.20 6.30
N ARG A 33 -7.07 -16.10 7.27
CA ARG A 33 -7.62 -15.92 8.62
C ARG A 33 -6.67 -15.11 9.51
N GLU A 34 -5.37 -15.36 9.40
CA GLU A 34 -4.32 -14.59 10.08
C GLU A 34 -3.53 -13.78 9.05
N ALA A 35 -3.70 -12.46 9.10
CA ALA A 35 -3.05 -11.57 8.15
C ALA A 35 -1.57 -11.34 8.49
N ASN A 36 -0.71 -11.45 7.49
CA ASN A 36 0.66 -10.95 7.60
C ASN A 36 0.67 -9.41 7.74
N PRO A 37 1.75 -8.82 8.27
CA PRO A 37 1.93 -7.37 8.19
C PRO A 37 1.73 -6.88 6.76
N SER A 38 0.98 -5.78 6.59
CA SER A 38 0.67 -5.24 5.26
C SER A 38 1.91 -4.71 4.55
N PHE A 39 2.90 -4.27 5.32
CA PHE A 39 4.16 -3.76 4.81
C PHE A 39 5.33 -4.54 5.44
N VAL A 40 6.10 -5.20 4.60
CA VAL A 40 7.29 -5.95 4.97
C VAL A 40 8.41 -5.51 4.04
N LEU A 41 9.40 -4.79 4.59
CA LEU A 41 10.58 -4.37 3.86
C LEU A 41 11.81 -5.07 4.45
N HIS A 42 12.60 -5.67 3.58
CA HIS A 42 13.88 -6.26 3.94
C HIS A 42 14.97 -5.63 3.09
N GLY A 43 15.90 -4.96 3.73
CA GLY A 43 17.09 -4.39 3.10
C GLY A 43 18.36 -5.08 3.58
N LYS A 44 19.50 -4.67 3.04
CA LYS A 44 20.81 -5.26 3.38
C LYS A 44 21.19 -5.06 4.86
N LYS A 45 20.70 -4.00 5.50
CA LYS A 45 21.08 -3.61 6.87
C LYS A 45 19.90 -3.58 7.83
N GLY A 46 18.71 -4.01 7.42
CA GLY A 46 17.58 -4.01 8.33
C GLY A 46 16.28 -4.42 7.70
N SER A 47 15.28 -4.49 8.56
CA SER A 47 13.91 -4.82 8.22
C SER A 47 12.94 -3.83 8.84
N PHE A 48 11.86 -3.55 8.14
CA PHE A 48 10.73 -2.79 8.65
C PHE A 48 9.44 -3.58 8.45
N LEU A 49 8.65 -3.71 9.50
CA LEU A 49 7.41 -4.47 9.52
C LEU A 49 6.30 -3.58 10.04
N LYS A 50 5.20 -3.47 9.29
CA LYS A 50 4.06 -2.65 9.72
C LYS A 50 2.74 -3.28 9.30
N ALA A 51 1.82 -3.38 10.25
CA ALA A 51 0.42 -3.66 9.95
C ALA A 51 -0.26 -2.40 9.38
N ARG A 52 -1.34 -2.57 8.64
CA ARG A 52 -2.19 -1.44 8.25
C ARG A 52 -2.88 -0.89 9.49
N GLY A 53 -2.77 0.41 9.70
CA GLY A 53 -3.32 1.09 10.85
C GLY A 53 -4.19 2.30 10.51
N ASP A 54 -4.37 2.59 9.20
CA ASP A 54 -5.25 3.66 8.74
C ASP A 54 -6.69 3.40 9.17
N VAL A 55 -7.27 4.36 9.86
CA VAL A 55 -8.62 4.28 10.44
C VAL A 55 -9.65 5.12 9.70
N GLN A 56 -9.24 5.93 8.73
CA GLN A 56 -10.09 6.94 8.10
C GLN A 56 -11.32 6.33 7.43
N GLU A 57 -11.15 5.25 6.68
CA GLU A 57 -12.25 4.56 6.00
C GLU A 57 -13.29 4.01 7.00
N ASP A 58 -12.83 3.39 8.08
CA ASP A 58 -13.73 2.81 9.09
C ASP A 58 -14.46 3.90 9.86
N GLU A 59 -13.81 5.00 10.16
CA GLU A 59 -14.43 6.15 10.81
C GLU A 59 -15.48 6.82 9.92
N LEU A 60 -15.21 6.96 8.61
CA LEU A 60 -16.20 7.45 7.64
C LEU A 60 -17.42 6.54 7.56
N LYS A 61 -17.24 5.22 7.53
CA LYS A 61 -18.35 4.25 7.55
C LYS A 61 -19.20 4.35 8.81
N LEU A 62 -18.62 4.75 9.93
CA LEU A 62 -19.34 5.03 11.18
C LEU A 62 -20.02 6.41 11.20
N GLY A 63 -19.96 7.17 10.11
CA GLY A 63 -20.55 8.50 9.98
C GLY A 63 -19.80 9.60 10.72
N LYS A 64 -18.58 9.35 11.18
CA LYS A 64 -17.75 10.39 11.77
C LYS A 64 -17.34 11.40 10.70
N LYS A 65 -17.28 12.67 11.09
CA LYS A 65 -16.81 13.74 10.22
C LYS A 65 -15.33 13.97 10.43
N PRO A 66 -14.53 14.05 9.35
CA PRO A 66 -13.12 14.40 9.46
C PRO A 66 -12.92 15.75 10.17
N ASN A 67 -11.85 15.83 10.91
CA ASN A 67 -11.38 17.06 11.55
C ASN A 67 -9.86 17.19 11.39
N LEU A 68 -9.27 18.35 11.66
CA LEU A 68 -7.85 18.60 11.46
C LEU A 68 -6.97 18.24 12.67
N SER A 69 -7.58 17.91 13.82
CA SER A 69 -6.83 17.71 15.07
C SER A 69 -6.35 16.27 15.28
N ASP A 70 -7.24 15.30 15.08
CA ASP A 70 -6.98 13.90 15.40
C ASP A 70 -7.45 12.91 14.35
N TRP A 71 -8.05 13.39 13.25
CA TRP A 71 -8.47 12.56 12.13
C TRP A 71 -7.30 11.81 11.52
N GLY A 72 -7.47 10.51 11.28
CA GLY A 72 -6.47 9.68 10.63
C GLY A 72 -5.26 9.31 11.52
N ASN A 73 -5.32 9.59 12.81
CA ASN A 73 -4.31 9.10 13.73
C ASN A 73 -4.43 7.60 13.94
N GLU A 74 -3.36 6.88 13.77
CA GLU A 74 -3.34 5.44 14.04
C GLU A 74 -3.48 5.14 15.54
N PRO A 75 -4.19 4.07 15.90
CA PRO A 75 -4.27 3.60 17.29
C PRO A 75 -2.89 3.21 17.84
N LYS A 76 -2.70 3.41 19.14
CA LYS A 76 -1.51 2.92 19.84
C LYS A 76 -1.30 1.42 19.61
N GLY A 77 -0.06 1.03 19.40
CA GLY A 77 0.31 -0.37 19.13
C GLY A 77 0.33 -0.76 17.65
N LYS A 78 -0.05 0.16 16.75
CA LYS A 78 0.03 -0.03 15.30
C LYS A 78 1.31 0.53 14.66
N GLU A 79 2.24 1.03 15.47
CA GLU A 79 3.54 1.55 15.03
C GLU A 79 4.31 0.48 14.24
N GLY A 80 5.15 0.93 13.31
CA GLY A 80 6.06 0.06 12.59
C GLY A 80 7.17 -0.48 13.51
N LEU A 81 7.68 -1.67 13.24
CA LEU A 81 8.86 -2.21 13.89
C LEU A 81 10.06 -2.05 12.96
N LEU A 82 11.01 -1.22 13.35
CA LEU A 82 12.32 -1.13 12.71
C LEU A 82 13.33 -1.98 13.47
N HIS A 83 14.06 -2.85 12.74
CA HIS A 83 15.19 -3.59 13.24
C HIS A 83 16.32 -3.45 12.23
N ALA A 84 17.32 -2.65 12.52
CA ALA A 84 18.33 -2.27 11.55
C ALA A 84 19.70 -1.97 12.21
N GLU A 85 20.75 -2.05 11.38
CA GLU A 85 22.06 -1.52 11.70
C GLU A 85 22.15 -0.07 11.20
N ILE A 86 22.34 0.88 12.11
CA ILE A 86 22.53 2.29 11.81
C ILE A 86 23.83 2.76 12.45
N ASN A 87 24.77 3.27 11.64
CA ASN A 87 26.09 3.72 12.10
C ASN A 87 26.85 2.68 12.94
N GLY A 88 26.73 1.39 12.56
CA GLY A 88 27.38 0.28 13.27
C GLY A 88 26.67 -0.20 14.52
N ALA A 89 25.58 0.43 14.94
CA ALA A 89 24.77 0.00 16.07
C ALA A 89 23.52 -0.75 15.59
N ILE A 90 23.17 -1.82 16.27
CA ILE A 90 21.91 -2.55 16.03
C ILE A 90 20.82 -1.87 16.86
N ILE A 91 19.78 -1.42 16.19
CA ILE A 91 18.59 -0.85 16.82
C ILE A 91 17.36 -1.74 16.55
N ARG A 92 16.45 -1.78 17.52
CA ARG A 92 15.15 -2.43 17.38
C ARG A 92 14.11 -1.61 18.12
N GLU A 93 13.33 -0.86 17.37
CA GLU A 93 12.42 0.14 17.93
C GLU A 93 11.07 0.22 17.22
N LYS A 94 10.11 0.83 17.88
CA LYS A 94 8.82 1.19 17.31
C LYS A 94 8.92 2.56 16.65
N VAL A 95 8.47 2.63 15.40
CA VAL A 95 8.44 3.87 14.61
C VAL A 95 6.99 4.32 14.44
N PRO A 96 6.63 5.51 14.94
CA PRO A 96 5.29 6.04 14.78
C PRO A 96 5.02 6.35 13.30
N THR A 97 3.75 6.29 12.93
CA THR A 97 3.28 6.69 11.60
C THR A 97 2.86 8.15 11.62
N PHE A 98 3.09 8.84 10.53
CA PHE A 98 2.51 10.17 10.33
C PHE A 98 0.98 10.08 10.26
N GLN A 99 0.31 11.14 10.71
CA GLN A 99 -1.13 11.25 10.61
C GLN A 99 -1.58 11.13 9.15
N GLY A 100 -2.54 10.27 8.87
CA GLY A 100 -3.19 10.19 7.57
C GLY A 100 -4.23 11.30 7.41
N ASN A 101 -4.38 11.84 6.20
CA ASN A 101 -5.35 12.90 5.96
C ASN A 101 -5.86 12.88 4.51
N TYR A 102 -7.10 12.43 4.30
CA TYR A 102 -7.73 12.48 2.98
C TYR A 102 -7.95 13.90 2.45
N TYR A 103 -8.03 14.89 3.33
CA TYR A 103 -8.17 16.28 2.91
C TYR A 103 -6.98 16.77 2.10
N ASP A 104 -5.76 16.34 2.41
CA ASP A 104 -4.57 16.78 1.68
C ASP A 104 -4.65 16.39 0.20
N TYR A 105 -5.23 15.21 -0.08
CA TYR A 105 -5.47 14.79 -1.46
C TYR A 105 -6.52 15.69 -2.14
N PHE A 106 -7.67 15.92 -1.51
CA PHE A 106 -8.73 16.74 -2.09
C PHE A 106 -8.32 18.20 -2.22
N GLU A 107 -7.58 18.74 -1.26
CA GLU A 107 -6.99 20.08 -1.35
C GLU A 107 -6.02 20.17 -2.54
N GLY A 108 -5.15 19.15 -2.72
CA GLY A 108 -4.27 19.10 -3.87
C GLY A 108 -5.02 19.08 -5.21
N VAL A 109 -6.11 18.32 -5.30
CA VAL A 109 -6.98 18.32 -6.50
C VAL A 109 -7.62 19.70 -6.71
N TYR A 110 -8.14 20.34 -5.66
CA TYR A 110 -8.71 21.67 -5.73
C TYR A 110 -7.68 22.70 -6.23
N GLN A 111 -6.48 22.68 -5.68
CA GLN A 111 -5.40 23.57 -6.09
C GLN A 111 -4.94 23.32 -7.53
N ALA A 112 -4.88 22.06 -7.95
CA ALA A 112 -4.56 21.72 -9.35
C ALA A 112 -5.58 22.34 -10.31
N ILE A 113 -6.86 22.26 -10.00
CA ILE A 113 -7.94 22.78 -10.84
C ILE A 113 -7.99 24.33 -10.82
N THR A 114 -7.86 24.94 -9.64
CA THR A 114 -8.11 26.38 -9.48
C THR A 114 -6.87 27.24 -9.64
N GLN A 115 -5.68 26.69 -9.37
CA GLN A 115 -4.42 27.44 -9.35
C GLN A 115 -3.41 26.88 -10.35
N ASN A 116 -3.79 25.86 -11.13
CA ASN A 116 -2.91 25.19 -12.10
C ASN A 116 -1.61 24.64 -11.46
N LEU A 117 -1.70 24.17 -10.21
CA LEU A 117 -0.61 23.46 -9.54
C LEU A 117 -0.57 22.00 -9.99
N PRO A 118 0.55 21.29 -9.76
CA PRO A 118 0.63 19.85 -10.05
C PRO A 118 -0.47 19.07 -9.31
N GLU A 119 -1.08 18.12 -9.98
CA GLU A 119 -2.02 17.19 -9.38
C GLU A 119 -1.33 16.25 -8.36
N PRO A 120 -2.00 15.88 -7.26
CA PRO A 120 -1.40 15.01 -6.24
C PRO A 120 -1.15 13.58 -6.72
N VAL A 121 -1.86 13.14 -7.73
CA VAL A 121 -1.65 11.86 -8.44
C VAL A 121 -1.86 12.11 -9.92
N THR A 122 -0.86 11.80 -10.72
CA THR A 122 -0.88 12.03 -12.17
C THR A 122 -1.63 10.93 -12.92
N ALA A 123 -2.17 11.26 -14.09
CA ALA A 123 -2.75 10.27 -15.00
C ALA A 123 -1.73 9.19 -15.41
N GLN A 124 -0.45 9.55 -15.53
CA GLN A 124 0.62 8.59 -15.86
C GLN A 124 0.85 7.59 -14.72
N GLU A 125 0.80 8.01 -13.47
CA GLU A 125 0.89 7.09 -12.32
C GLU A 125 -0.28 6.10 -12.33
N GLY A 126 -1.49 6.58 -12.64
CA GLY A 126 -2.67 5.73 -12.83
C GLY A 126 -2.48 4.73 -13.97
N ALA A 127 -1.97 5.17 -15.12
CA ALA A 127 -1.66 4.29 -16.25
C ALA A 127 -0.61 3.23 -15.90
N ASN A 128 0.44 3.59 -15.14
CA ASN A 128 1.46 2.64 -14.69
C ASN A 128 0.87 1.53 -13.80
N VAL A 129 -0.09 1.87 -12.94
CA VAL A 129 -0.80 0.87 -12.11
C VAL A 129 -1.59 -0.09 -13.01
N MET A 130 -2.30 0.43 -14.02
CA MET A 130 -3.05 -0.41 -14.96
C MET A 130 -2.15 -1.33 -15.78
N GLN A 131 -0.99 -0.86 -16.23
CA GLN A 131 0.00 -1.70 -16.92
C GLN A 131 0.46 -2.89 -16.06
N ILE A 132 0.68 -2.67 -14.76
CA ILE A 132 1.05 -3.77 -13.84
C ILE A 132 -0.09 -4.78 -13.72
N ILE A 133 -1.34 -4.32 -13.62
CA ILE A 133 -2.52 -5.18 -13.51
C ILE A 133 -2.68 -6.02 -14.80
N GLU A 134 -2.61 -5.39 -15.97
CA GLU A 134 -2.71 -6.06 -17.25
C GLU A 134 -1.60 -7.09 -17.47
N ALA A 135 -0.36 -6.70 -17.17
CA ALA A 135 0.79 -7.61 -17.24
C ALA A 135 0.66 -8.81 -16.27
N ALA A 136 0.07 -8.60 -15.09
CA ALA A 136 -0.18 -9.70 -14.15
C ALA A 136 -1.24 -10.67 -14.67
N ILE A 137 -2.30 -10.18 -15.28
CA ILE A 137 -3.35 -11.01 -15.93
C ILE A 137 -2.74 -11.80 -17.09
N GLU A 138 -1.97 -11.14 -17.94
CA GLU A 138 -1.28 -11.78 -19.05
C GLU A 138 -0.29 -12.84 -18.57
N SER A 139 0.53 -12.52 -17.55
CA SER A 139 1.47 -13.47 -16.94
C SER A 139 0.75 -14.72 -16.43
N ASN A 140 -0.37 -14.55 -15.75
CA ASN A 140 -1.17 -15.68 -15.28
C ASN A 140 -1.75 -16.52 -16.42
N THR A 141 -2.22 -15.89 -17.49
CA THR A 141 -2.79 -16.57 -18.64
C THR A 141 -1.74 -17.33 -19.44
N GLN A 142 -0.59 -16.72 -19.65
CA GLN A 142 0.50 -17.29 -20.47
C GLN A 142 1.49 -18.13 -19.65
N GLN A 143 1.37 -18.13 -18.31
CA GLN A 143 2.27 -18.84 -17.38
C GLN A 143 3.75 -18.45 -17.60
N LYS A 144 4.01 -17.17 -17.85
CA LYS A 144 5.37 -16.64 -18.07
C LYS A 144 5.55 -15.25 -17.46
N VAL A 145 6.80 -14.84 -17.33
CA VAL A 145 7.15 -13.45 -16.94
C VAL A 145 6.84 -12.52 -18.11
N ILE A 146 6.15 -11.41 -17.81
CA ILE A 146 5.86 -10.34 -18.78
C ILE A 146 6.77 -9.16 -18.46
N THR A 147 7.43 -8.61 -19.46
CA THR A 147 8.23 -7.39 -19.35
C THR A 147 7.34 -6.17 -19.57
N ILE A 148 7.38 -5.24 -18.62
CA ILE A 148 6.72 -3.94 -18.76
C ILE A 148 7.79 -2.95 -19.24
N VAL A 149 7.50 -2.24 -20.32
CA VAL A 149 8.41 -1.27 -20.98
C VAL A 149 7.91 0.14 -20.69
#